data_c40c9040d933195a97ee34b389a7129a
#
_entry.id   c40c9040d933195a97ee34b389a7129a
#
_cell.length_a   1.000
_cell.length_b   1.000
_cell.length_c   1.000
_cell.angle_alpha   90.00
_cell.angle_beta   90.00
_cell.angle_gamma   90.00
#
_symmetry.space_group_name_H-M   'P 1'
#
loop_
_entity.id
_entity.type
_entity.pdbx_description
1 polymer ?
#
loop_
_entity_poly.entity_id
_entity_poly.type
_entity_poly.pdbx_seq_one_letter_code
_entity_poly.pdbx_strand_id
1 'polypeptide(L)'
;MLDELKEKVFKANLDLVKHNLVLFTWGNVSGIDREKGLVVIKPSGVDYDTMKASDMVVVDLETGKVVEGDLNPSSDTPTHLVLYRAFPELGGVVHTHSTYATAWAQAGLDIPNIGTTHADYFHDCIPCTDAMTEDMMAEYEHNTGVVIVDRFKKDNINPVHTPGVLVKNHGPFTWGKDADQAVYHAVVAEQVAKMAFISFSVNPNTTMNPLLVEKHFNRKHGPNAYYGQKKH
;
A
#
# COMPACT_ATOMS: atom_id res chain seq x y z
N MET A 1 20.71 14.02 -5.85
CA MET A 1 21.14 13.32 -4.59
C MET A 1 20.57 11.89 -4.52
N LEU A 2 19.36 11.67 -4.95
CA LEU A 2 18.66 10.38 -4.94
C LEU A 2 18.17 9.98 -6.33
N ASP A 3 18.94 10.24 -7.37
CA ASP A 3 18.50 10.10 -8.77
C ASP A 3 18.03 8.68 -9.10
N GLU A 4 18.72 7.67 -8.58
CA GLU A 4 18.30 6.27 -8.75
C GLU A 4 16.96 5.98 -8.05
N LEU A 5 16.75 6.49 -6.83
CA LEU A 5 15.50 6.30 -6.11
C LEU A 5 14.35 7.09 -6.76
N LYS A 6 14.62 8.33 -7.24
CA LYS A 6 13.65 9.11 -8.02
C LYS A 6 13.21 8.38 -9.27
N GLU A 7 14.15 7.77 -10.00
CA GLU A 7 13.83 6.98 -11.19
C GLU A 7 12.99 5.75 -10.86
N LYS A 8 13.30 5.03 -9.78
CA LYS A 8 12.51 3.87 -9.32
C LYS A 8 11.10 4.30 -8.91
N VAL A 9 10.96 5.34 -8.09
CA VAL A 9 9.66 5.85 -7.66
C VAL A 9 8.84 6.37 -8.83
N PHE A 10 9.46 7.07 -9.77
CA PHE A 10 8.82 7.52 -11.00
C PHE A 10 8.23 6.33 -11.80
N LYS A 11 9.05 5.31 -12.09
CA LYS A 11 8.59 4.11 -12.81
C LYS A 11 7.47 3.39 -12.07
N ALA A 12 7.58 3.25 -10.77
CA ALA A 12 6.55 2.65 -9.93
C ALA A 12 5.22 3.42 -10.01
N ASN A 13 5.27 4.75 -10.08
CA ASN A 13 4.07 5.56 -10.31
C ASN A 13 3.45 5.31 -11.68
N LEU A 14 4.25 5.18 -12.74
CA LEU A 14 3.76 4.83 -14.08
C LEU A 14 3.16 3.42 -14.14
N ASP A 15 3.68 2.49 -13.35
CA ASP A 15 3.14 1.13 -13.28
C ASP A 15 1.72 1.11 -12.65
N LEU A 16 1.33 2.07 -11.81
CA LEU A 16 -0.06 2.21 -11.36
C LEU A 16 -1.03 2.42 -12.54
N VAL A 17 -0.64 3.27 -13.51
CA VAL A 17 -1.42 3.51 -14.73
C VAL A 17 -1.48 2.24 -15.59
N LYS A 18 -0.33 1.61 -15.82
CA LYS A 18 -0.21 0.38 -16.61
C LYS A 18 -1.07 -0.76 -16.06
N HIS A 19 -1.24 -0.82 -14.74
CA HIS A 19 -2.07 -1.84 -14.08
C HIS A 19 -3.52 -1.38 -13.84
N ASN A 20 -3.94 -0.22 -14.37
CA ASN A 20 -5.29 0.35 -14.21
C ASN A 20 -5.71 0.53 -12.74
N LEU A 21 -4.79 0.90 -11.87
CA LEU A 21 -5.04 1.15 -10.45
C LEU A 21 -5.41 2.60 -10.16
N VAL A 22 -5.17 3.50 -11.10
CA VAL A 22 -5.40 4.95 -10.96
C VAL A 22 -6.07 5.53 -12.19
N LEU A 23 -6.79 6.62 -11.98
CA LEU A 23 -7.36 7.49 -13.00
C LEU A 23 -6.84 8.92 -12.76
N PHE A 24 -6.63 9.68 -13.84
CA PHE A 24 -6.13 11.06 -13.79
C PHE A 24 -4.86 11.17 -12.94
N THR A 25 -4.87 12.01 -11.88
CA THR A 25 -3.76 12.23 -10.95
C THR A 25 -3.91 11.47 -9.63
N TRP A 26 -4.95 10.63 -9.51
CA TRP A 26 -5.26 9.91 -8.27
C TRP A 26 -4.19 8.88 -7.95
N GLY A 27 -3.90 8.78 -6.66
CA GLY A 27 -2.89 7.83 -6.18
C GLY A 27 -1.45 8.32 -6.33
N ASN A 28 -0.58 7.60 -5.68
CA ASN A 28 0.85 7.91 -5.63
C ASN A 28 1.66 6.73 -5.10
N VAL A 29 2.95 6.77 -5.40
CA VAL A 29 3.97 5.88 -4.85
C VAL A 29 5.07 6.70 -4.21
N SER A 30 5.59 6.24 -3.09
CA SER A 30 6.84 6.73 -2.51
C SER A 30 7.86 5.61 -2.30
N GLY A 31 9.11 5.99 -2.11
CA GLY A 31 10.21 5.13 -1.71
C GLY A 31 11.10 5.85 -0.70
N ILE A 32 11.81 5.11 0.13
CA ILE A 32 12.67 5.66 1.19
C ILE A 32 14.12 5.22 1.05
N ASP A 33 15.03 6.16 1.28
CA ASP A 33 16.44 5.89 1.62
C ASP A 33 16.57 5.97 3.15
N ARG A 34 16.62 4.81 3.79
CA ARG A 34 16.68 4.70 5.26
C ARG A 34 17.97 5.24 5.86
N GLU A 35 19.09 5.11 5.13
CA GLU A 35 20.38 5.58 5.62
C GLU A 35 20.42 7.10 5.71
N LYS A 36 19.78 7.77 4.73
CA LYS A 36 19.71 9.23 4.69
C LYS A 36 18.49 9.80 5.41
N GLY A 37 17.51 8.98 5.77
CA GLY A 37 16.23 9.44 6.34
C GLY A 37 15.43 10.28 5.34
N LEU A 38 15.50 9.97 4.04
CA LEU A 38 14.86 10.73 2.98
C LEU A 38 13.83 9.89 2.22
N VAL A 39 12.65 10.48 1.98
CA VAL A 39 11.54 9.87 1.23
C VAL A 39 11.37 10.59 -0.09
N VAL A 40 11.28 9.83 -1.17
CA VAL A 40 10.96 10.31 -2.50
C VAL A 40 9.49 10.00 -2.79
N ILE A 41 8.72 10.98 -3.24
CA ILE A 41 7.29 10.82 -3.49
C ILE A 41 6.86 11.57 -4.76
N LYS A 42 5.76 11.11 -5.38
CA LYS A 42 5.11 11.76 -6.51
C LYS A 42 4.69 13.20 -6.15
N PRO A 43 4.89 14.18 -7.06
CA PRO A 43 4.35 15.51 -6.89
C PRO A 43 2.82 15.52 -6.95
N SER A 44 2.22 16.45 -6.20
CA SER A 44 0.77 16.66 -6.15
C SER A 44 0.23 17.17 -7.49
N GLY A 45 -0.86 16.59 -7.99
CA GLY A 45 -1.61 17.09 -9.14
C GLY A 45 -0.88 17.05 -10.49
N VAL A 46 0.29 16.40 -10.59
CA VAL A 46 1.00 16.23 -11.86
C VAL A 46 0.50 14.98 -12.58
N ASP A 47 0.10 15.17 -13.84
CA ASP A 47 -0.39 14.09 -14.70
C ASP A 47 0.70 13.05 -14.98
N TYR A 48 0.33 11.78 -14.97
CA TYR A 48 1.26 10.68 -15.21
C TYR A 48 1.91 10.74 -16.61
N ASP A 49 1.18 11.23 -17.61
CA ASP A 49 1.66 11.32 -19.01
C ASP A 49 2.76 12.37 -19.22
N THR A 50 2.80 13.39 -18.36
CA THR A 50 3.77 14.49 -18.46
C THR A 50 4.85 14.47 -17.40
N MET A 51 4.65 13.64 -16.36
CA MET A 51 5.54 13.51 -15.22
C MET A 51 6.90 12.95 -15.62
N LYS A 52 7.95 13.40 -14.95
CA LYS A 52 9.34 12.96 -15.14
C LYS A 52 9.96 12.53 -13.81
N ALA A 53 11.03 11.76 -13.87
CA ALA A 53 11.77 11.38 -12.66
C ALA A 53 12.34 12.61 -11.91
N SER A 54 12.69 13.69 -12.63
CA SER A 54 13.14 14.95 -12.04
C SER A 54 12.07 15.67 -11.22
N ASP A 55 10.78 15.39 -11.47
CA ASP A 55 9.66 16.01 -10.79
C ASP A 55 9.40 15.39 -9.40
N MET A 56 9.99 14.21 -9.14
CA MET A 56 9.86 13.55 -7.83
C MET A 56 10.41 14.45 -6.72
N VAL A 57 9.60 14.62 -5.68
CA VAL A 57 9.93 15.47 -4.53
C VAL A 57 10.61 14.65 -3.45
N VAL A 58 11.66 15.21 -2.84
CA VAL A 58 12.35 14.58 -1.71
C VAL A 58 11.96 15.30 -0.43
N VAL A 59 11.50 14.53 0.55
CA VAL A 59 11.13 15.04 1.88
C VAL A 59 11.94 14.34 2.97
N ASP A 60 12.24 15.10 4.01
CA ASP A 60 12.90 14.57 5.20
C ASP A 60 11.90 13.75 6.03
N LEU A 61 12.30 12.53 6.42
CA LEU A 61 11.44 11.59 7.14
C LEU A 61 10.93 12.16 8.47
N GLU A 62 11.80 12.81 9.24
CA GLU A 62 11.47 13.26 10.60
C GLU A 62 10.69 14.56 10.62
N THR A 63 11.04 15.51 9.76
CA THR A 63 10.42 16.84 9.77
C THR A 63 9.30 17.00 8.77
N GLY A 64 9.21 16.12 7.75
CA GLY A 64 8.27 16.23 6.63
C GLY A 64 8.55 17.39 5.68
N LYS A 65 9.68 18.10 5.85
CA LYS A 65 10.03 19.24 5.01
C LYS A 65 10.59 18.77 3.67
N VAL A 66 10.24 19.49 2.61
CA VAL A 66 10.87 19.31 1.29
C VAL A 66 12.34 19.72 1.39
N VAL A 67 13.22 18.83 0.97
CA VAL A 67 14.68 19.05 0.94
C VAL A 67 15.24 19.10 -0.48
N GLU A 68 14.50 18.57 -1.47
CA GLU A 68 14.86 18.65 -2.89
C GLU A 68 13.58 18.57 -3.75
N GLY A 69 13.50 19.43 -4.78
CA GLY A 69 12.39 19.54 -5.73
C GLY A 69 11.67 20.87 -5.62
N ASP A 70 11.13 21.35 -6.76
CA ASP A 70 10.44 22.65 -6.89
C ASP A 70 8.92 22.51 -6.80
N LEU A 71 8.40 21.28 -6.83
CA LEU A 71 6.97 21.00 -6.80
C LEU A 71 6.50 20.64 -5.37
N ASN A 72 5.21 20.81 -5.13
CA ASN A 72 4.60 20.33 -3.89
C ASN A 72 4.56 18.79 -3.89
N PRO A 73 4.95 18.13 -2.80
CA PRO A 73 4.77 16.68 -2.68
C PRO A 73 3.28 16.32 -2.64
N SER A 74 2.94 15.05 -2.91
CA SER A 74 1.58 14.54 -2.75
C SER A 74 0.98 14.94 -1.40
N SER A 75 -0.31 15.26 -1.37
CA SER A 75 -1.05 15.52 -0.12
C SER A 75 -0.95 14.36 0.86
N ASP A 76 -0.84 13.12 0.37
CA ASP A 76 -0.71 11.92 1.20
C ASP A 76 0.67 11.75 1.87
N THR A 77 1.61 12.66 1.62
CA THR A 77 2.95 12.59 2.21
C THR A 77 2.94 12.39 3.72
N PRO A 78 2.13 13.09 4.54
CA PRO A 78 2.10 12.87 5.97
C PRO A 78 1.71 11.43 6.34
N THR A 79 0.76 10.82 5.61
CA THR A 79 0.38 9.40 5.79
C THR A 79 1.57 8.48 5.55
N HIS A 80 2.28 8.65 4.42
CA HIS A 80 3.45 7.84 4.07
C HIS A 80 4.55 7.95 5.13
N LEU A 81 4.82 9.16 5.63
CA LEU A 81 5.83 9.39 6.68
C LEU A 81 5.46 8.67 7.99
N VAL A 82 4.18 8.72 8.40
CA VAL A 82 3.71 7.97 9.59
C VAL A 82 3.96 6.48 9.42
N LEU A 83 3.63 5.91 8.26
CA LEU A 83 3.85 4.49 7.97
C LEU A 83 5.34 4.13 8.00
N TYR A 84 6.22 4.91 7.37
CA TYR A 84 7.65 4.66 7.39
C TYR A 84 8.26 4.74 8.78
N ARG A 85 7.78 5.64 9.65
CA ARG A 85 8.23 5.75 11.05
C ARG A 85 7.75 4.57 11.90
N ALA A 86 6.50 4.14 11.70
CA ALA A 86 5.90 3.06 12.48
C ALA A 86 6.38 1.67 12.07
N PHE A 87 6.69 1.47 10.80
CA PHE A 87 7.06 0.18 10.21
C PHE A 87 8.43 0.28 9.52
N PRO A 88 9.52 0.02 10.23
CA PRO A 88 10.89 0.18 9.71
C PRO A 88 11.22 -0.76 8.53
N GLU A 89 10.44 -1.83 8.33
CA GLU A 89 10.62 -2.80 7.25
C GLU A 89 10.17 -2.26 5.88
N LEU A 90 9.37 -1.21 5.85
CA LEU A 90 8.83 -0.64 4.62
C LEU A 90 9.90 0.13 3.85
N GLY A 91 10.06 -0.19 2.57
CA GLY A 91 10.93 0.56 1.65
C GLY A 91 10.15 1.30 0.55
N GLY A 92 8.86 0.98 0.38
CA GLY A 92 7.93 1.66 -0.53
C GLY A 92 6.51 1.62 -0.02
N VAL A 93 5.73 2.67 -0.31
CA VAL A 93 4.31 2.79 0.04
C VAL A 93 3.54 3.27 -1.18
N VAL A 94 2.35 2.69 -1.39
CA VAL A 94 1.41 3.04 -2.46
C VAL A 94 0.07 3.42 -1.84
N HIS A 95 -0.54 4.48 -2.37
CA HIS A 95 -1.95 4.78 -2.19
C HIS A 95 -2.66 4.83 -3.54
N THR A 96 -3.85 4.27 -3.61
CA THR A 96 -4.71 4.36 -4.81
C THR A 96 -6.18 4.46 -4.42
N HIS A 97 -7.01 4.80 -5.43
CA HIS A 97 -8.46 4.65 -5.36
C HIS A 97 -8.93 3.56 -6.34
N SER A 98 -8.20 2.44 -6.38
CA SER A 98 -8.53 1.30 -7.23
C SER A 98 -9.92 0.76 -6.90
N THR A 99 -10.68 0.38 -7.90
CA THR A 99 -12.14 0.29 -7.84
C THR A 99 -12.64 -0.68 -6.77
N TYR A 100 -12.15 -1.92 -6.76
CA TYR A 100 -12.68 -2.94 -5.86
C TYR A 100 -12.16 -2.77 -4.42
N ALA A 101 -10.88 -2.50 -4.24
CA ALA A 101 -10.35 -2.25 -2.91
C ALA A 101 -10.98 -1.01 -2.26
N THR A 102 -11.20 0.06 -3.04
CA THR A 102 -11.91 1.25 -2.56
C THR A 102 -13.38 0.96 -2.24
N ALA A 103 -14.06 0.11 -3.02
CA ALA A 103 -15.43 -0.28 -2.70
C ALA A 103 -15.54 -1.01 -1.35
N TRP A 104 -14.58 -1.89 -1.03
CA TRP A 104 -14.49 -2.53 0.30
C TRP A 104 -14.20 -1.51 1.41
N ALA A 105 -13.29 -0.56 1.16
CA ALA A 105 -13.00 0.54 2.09
C ALA A 105 -14.24 1.38 2.37
N GLN A 106 -15.02 1.73 1.34
CA GLN A 106 -16.27 2.47 1.48
C GLN A 106 -17.34 1.70 2.24
N ALA A 107 -17.38 0.37 2.05
CA ALA A 107 -18.25 -0.51 2.83
C ALA A 107 -17.81 -0.65 4.30
N GLY A 108 -16.57 -0.27 4.63
CA GLY A 108 -16.00 -0.38 5.96
C GLY A 108 -15.76 -1.82 6.41
N LEU A 109 -15.45 -2.71 5.46
CA LEU A 109 -15.26 -4.13 5.69
C LEU A 109 -13.83 -4.55 5.30
N ASP A 110 -13.27 -5.49 6.06
CA ASP A 110 -12.04 -6.19 5.67
C ASP A 110 -12.26 -7.00 4.39
N ILE A 111 -11.23 -7.13 3.54
CA ILE A 111 -11.29 -8.09 2.43
C ILE A 111 -10.93 -9.46 2.99
N PRO A 112 -11.86 -10.43 3.06
CA PRO A 112 -11.61 -11.71 3.70
C PRO A 112 -10.72 -12.60 2.83
N ASN A 113 -9.86 -13.39 3.47
CA ASN A 113 -9.04 -14.39 2.80
C ASN A 113 -9.87 -15.65 2.49
N ILE A 114 -10.43 -15.70 1.29
CA ILE A 114 -11.31 -16.80 0.84
C ILE A 114 -10.73 -17.62 -0.31
N GLY A 115 -9.47 -17.42 -0.62
CA GLY A 115 -8.84 -18.14 -1.72
C GLY A 115 -7.32 -18.18 -1.67
N THR A 116 -6.75 -19.21 -2.30
CA THR A 116 -5.31 -19.46 -2.29
C THR A 116 -4.49 -18.33 -2.92
N THR A 117 -5.05 -17.60 -3.89
CA THR A 117 -4.42 -16.42 -4.47
C THR A 117 -4.22 -15.32 -3.43
N HIS A 118 -5.22 -15.07 -2.59
CA HIS A 118 -5.10 -14.13 -1.48
C HIS A 118 -4.05 -14.62 -0.48
N ALA A 119 -4.16 -15.86 -0.03
CA ALA A 119 -3.26 -16.49 0.94
C ALA A 119 -1.78 -16.53 0.50
N ASP A 120 -1.51 -16.49 -0.80
CA ASP A 120 -0.13 -16.44 -1.31
C ASP A 120 0.59 -15.11 -1.02
N TYR A 121 -0.13 -14.04 -0.64
CA TYR A 121 0.43 -12.68 -0.49
C TYR A 121 0.06 -12.00 0.81
N PHE A 122 -1.09 -12.33 1.37
CA PHE A 122 -1.57 -11.81 2.64
C PHE A 122 -1.93 -12.99 3.54
N HIS A 123 -1.34 -13.02 4.75
CA HIS A 123 -1.57 -14.13 5.68
C HIS A 123 -3.04 -14.23 6.10
N ASP A 124 -3.62 -13.07 6.48
CA ASP A 124 -5.01 -12.97 6.93
C ASP A 124 -5.86 -12.16 5.95
N CYS A 125 -6.93 -11.56 6.41
CA CYS A 125 -7.69 -10.56 5.65
C CYS A 125 -6.81 -9.34 5.33
N ILE A 126 -7.20 -8.54 4.31
CA ILE A 126 -6.69 -7.17 4.20
C ILE A 126 -7.58 -6.32 5.11
N PRO A 127 -7.05 -5.77 6.22
CA PRO A 127 -7.86 -5.12 7.23
C PRO A 127 -8.40 -3.76 6.77
N CYS A 128 -9.56 -3.37 7.28
CA CYS A 128 -10.10 -2.03 7.15
C CYS A 128 -9.95 -1.29 8.50
N THR A 129 -9.54 -0.02 8.46
CA THR A 129 -9.40 0.79 9.67
C THR A 129 -10.74 1.09 10.34
N ASP A 130 -10.70 1.50 11.60
CA ASP A 130 -11.83 2.18 12.23
C ASP A 130 -12.10 3.53 11.51
N ALA A 131 -13.28 4.12 11.70
CA ALA A 131 -13.57 5.44 11.16
C ALA A 131 -12.76 6.51 11.91
N MET A 132 -12.33 7.56 11.20
CA MET A 132 -11.76 8.74 11.84
C MET A 132 -12.82 9.50 12.61
N THR A 133 -12.42 10.07 13.75
CA THR A 133 -13.26 10.93 14.58
C THR A 133 -13.18 12.39 14.11
N GLU A 134 -14.08 13.25 14.59
CA GLU A 134 -14.16 14.65 14.16
C GLU A 134 -12.86 15.43 14.48
N ASP A 135 -12.26 15.16 15.62
CA ASP A 135 -11.00 15.79 16.06
C ASP A 135 -9.79 15.42 15.19
N MET A 136 -9.85 14.28 14.50
CA MET A 136 -8.79 13.86 13.56
C MET A 136 -8.83 14.62 12.24
N MET A 137 -9.91 15.33 11.90
CA MET A 137 -10.06 15.98 10.59
C MET A 137 -9.13 17.17 10.39
N ALA A 138 -8.65 17.81 11.45
CA ALA A 138 -7.73 18.95 11.36
C ALA A 138 -6.36 18.58 10.75
N GLU A 139 -5.91 17.34 10.97
CA GLU A 139 -4.67 16.78 10.40
C GLU A 139 -4.97 15.47 9.67
N TYR A 140 -5.89 15.55 8.70
CA TYR A 140 -6.51 14.40 8.04
C TYR A 140 -5.49 13.40 7.49
N GLU A 141 -4.50 13.84 6.71
CA GLU A 141 -3.52 12.97 6.08
C GLU A 141 -2.57 12.34 7.11
N HIS A 142 -2.19 13.08 8.15
CA HIS A 142 -1.41 12.53 9.26
C HIS A 142 -2.21 11.46 10.00
N ASN A 143 -3.45 11.77 10.34
CA ASN A 143 -4.34 10.88 11.08
C ASN A 143 -4.79 9.66 10.26
N THR A 144 -4.78 9.76 8.93
CA THR A 144 -4.91 8.59 8.05
C THR A 144 -3.79 7.57 8.33
N GLY A 145 -2.56 8.02 8.47
CA GLY A 145 -1.45 7.15 8.89
C GLY A 145 -1.63 6.59 10.30
N VAL A 146 -2.11 7.41 11.24
CA VAL A 146 -2.32 7.01 12.63
C VAL A 146 -3.37 5.89 12.74
N VAL A 147 -4.54 6.02 12.10
CA VAL A 147 -5.58 4.97 12.17
C VAL A 147 -5.13 3.65 11.51
N ILE A 148 -4.25 3.72 10.51
CA ILE A 148 -3.62 2.52 9.93
C ILE A 148 -2.73 1.84 10.98
N VAL A 149 -1.82 2.58 11.59
CA VAL A 149 -0.89 2.05 12.60
C VAL A 149 -1.64 1.49 13.80
N ASP A 150 -2.69 2.18 14.25
CA ASP A 150 -3.51 1.75 15.37
C ASP A 150 -4.27 0.45 15.07
N ARG A 151 -4.79 0.29 13.85
CA ARG A 151 -5.41 -0.97 13.40
C ARG A 151 -4.43 -2.14 13.50
N PHE A 152 -3.19 -1.95 13.02
CA PHE A 152 -2.16 -2.98 13.04
C PHE A 152 -1.71 -3.33 14.47
N LYS A 153 -1.55 -2.32 15.34
CA LYS A 153 -1.21 -2.55 16.75
C LYS A 153 -2.32 -3.23 17.54
N LYS A 154 -3.56 -2.75 17.36
CA LYS A 154 -4.75 -3.26 18.07
C LYS A 154 -4.95 -4.76 17.86
N ASP A 155 -4.77 -5.21 16.62
CA ASP A 155 -5.01 -6.60 16.24
C ASP A 155 -3.72 -7.43 16.12
N ASN A 156 -2.58 -6.85 16.52
CA ASN A 156 -1.25 -7.48 16.44
C ASN A 156 -0.91 -8.01 15.03
N ILE A 157 -1.25 -7.22 13.99
CA ILE A 157 -1.03 -7.58 12.59
C ILE A 157 0.43 -7.32 12.23
N ASN A 158 1.09 -8.31 11.62
CA ASN A 158 2.44 -8.15 11.09
C ASN A 158 2.41 -7.45 9.73
N PRO A 159 3.00 -6.23 9.57
CA PRO A 159 2.95 -5.49 8.32
C PRO A 159 3.72 -6.14 7.16
N VAL A 160 4.65 -7.06 7.45
CA VAL A 160 5.36 -7.83 6.40
C VAL A 160 4.48 -8.97 5.87
N HIS A 161 3.65 -9.57 6.73
CA HIS A 161 2.76 -10.66 6.36
C HIS A 161 1.41 -10.17 5.81
N THR A 162 1.04 -8.93 6.12
CA THR A 162 -0.16 -8.27 5.61
C THR A 162 0.23 -6.90 5.04
N PRO A 163 0.81 -6.88 3.82
CA PRO A 163 1.42 -5.68 3.25
C PRO A 163 0.40 -4.70 2.65
N GLY A 164 -0.72 -4.47 3.34
CA GLY A 164 -1.75 -3.54 2.90
C GLY A 164 -2.90 -3.40 3.88
N VAL A 165 -3.70 -2.36 3.68
CA VAL A 165 -4.81 -1.95 4.53
C VAL A 165 -5.83 -1.16 3.70
N LEU A 166 -7.07 -1.17 4.12
CA LEU A 166 -8.11 -0.26 3.64
C LEU A 166 -8.33 0.83 4.68
N VAL A 167 -8.29 2.08 4.26
CA VAL A 167 -8.73 3.18 5.12
C VAL A 167 -10.24 3.38 4.89
N LYS A 168 -11.01 3.24 5.95
CA LYS A 168 -12.47 3.31 5.89
C LYS A 168 -12.95 4.61 5.25
N ASN A 169 -13.87 4.47 4.29
CA ASN A 169 -14.43 5.55 3.46
C ASN A 169 -13.41 6.28 2.56
N HIS A 170 -12.19 5.76 2.40
CA HIS A 170 -11.16 6.38 1.58
C HIS A 170 -10.66 5.41 0.49
N GLY A 171 -9.68 4.54 0.79
CA GLY A 171 -9.10 3.65 -0.19
C GLY A 171 -7.97 2.80 0.39
N PRO A 172 -7.31 1.96 -0.45
CA PRO A 172 -6.22 1.10 -0.02
C PRO A 172 -4.88 1.85 0.10
N PHE A 173 -4.09 1.42 1.09
CA PHE A 173 -2.66 1.63 1.16
C PHE A 173 -1.97 0.27 1.13
N THR A 174 -0.89 0.16 0.36
CA THR A 174 -0.07 -1.05 0.30
C THR A 174 1.40 -0.68 0.38
N TRP A 175 2.23 -1.64 0.75
CA TRP A 175 3.66 -1.39 0.92
C TRP A 175 4.50 -2.62 0.60
N GLY A 176 5.81 -2.44 0.59
CA GLY A 176 6.79 -3.49 0.35
C GLY A 176 8.19 -3.05 0.75
N LYS A 177 9.17 -3.92 0.52
CA LYS A 177 10.60 -3.63 0.75
C LYS A 177 11.17 -2.53 -0.16
N ASP A 178 10.44 -2.19 -1.24
CA ASP A 178 10.74 -1.15 -2.23
C ASP A 178 9.45 -0.70 -2.93
N ALA A 179 9.53 0.34 -3.75
CA ALA A 179 8.41 0.90 -4.49
C ALA A 179 7.77 -0.13 -5.45
N ASP A 180 8.58 -0.96 -6.12
CA ASP A 180 8.09 -1.96 -7.07
C ASP A 180 7.26 -3.03 -6.37
N GLN A 181 7.73 -3.52 -5.21
CA GLN A 181 6.97 -4.49 -4.41
C GLN A 181 5.70 -3.88 -3.82
N ALA A 182 5.71 -2.61 -3.44
CA ALA A 182 4.52 -1.91 -2.97
C ALA A 182 3.43 -1.85 -4.06
N VAL A 183 3.80 -1.54 -5.31
CA VAL A 183 2.90 -1.57 -6.48
C VAL A 183 2.42 -3.00 -6.76
N TYR A 184 3.31 -3.99 -6.68
CA TYR A 184 2.92 -5.39 -6.83
C TYR A 184 1.82 -5.78 -5.83
N HIS A 185 1.95 -5.41 -4.57
CA HIS A 185 0.93 -5.66 -3.55
C HIS A 185 -0.37 -4.87 -3.80
N ALA A 186 -0.29 -3.67 -4.38
CA ALA A 186 -1.49 -2.92 -4.79
C ALA A 186 -2.28 -3.63 -5.89
N VAL A 187 -1.58 -4.17 -6.90
CA VAL A 187 -2.20 -5.00 -7.95
C VAL A 187 -2.86 -6.23 -7.36
N VAL A 188 -2.18 -6.92 -6.44
CA VAL A 188 -2.75 -8.12 -5.78
C VAL A 188 -3.95 -7.74 -4.93
N ALA A 189 -3.87 -6.67 -4.13
CA ALA A 189 -4.97 -6.22 -3.27
C ALA A 189 -6.24 -5.91 -4.08
N GLU A 190 -6.10 -5.18 -5.18
CA GLU A 190 -7.23 -4.89 -6.09
C GLU A 190 -7.81 -6.17 -6.69
N GLN A 191 -6.94 -7.10 -7.15
CA GLN A 191 -7.40 -8.33 -7.76
C GLN A 191 -8.10 -9.25 -6.76
N VAL A 192 -7.59 -9.41 -5.54
CA VAL A 192 -8.26 -10.26 -4.52
C VAL A 192 -9.52 -9.60 -3.97
N ALA A 193 -9.59 -8.27 -3.90
CA ALA A 193 -10.80 -7.53 -3.58
C ALA A 193 -11.92 -7.82 -4.61
N LYS A 194 -11.57 -7.78 -5.91
CA LYS A 194 -12.47 -8.15 -7.00
C LYS A 194 -12.93 -9.60 -6.91
N MET A 195 -12.00 -10.53 -6.70
CA MET A 195 -12.32 -11.96 -6.59
C MET A 195 -13.23 -12.23 -5.38
N ALA A 196 -12.98 -11.60 -4.23
CA ALA A 196 -13.82 -11.73 -3.05
C ALA A 196 -15.25 -11.21 -3.32
N PHE A 197 -15.38 -10.02 -3.92
CA PHE A 197 -16.70 -9.47 -4.30
C PHE A 197 -17.49 -10.42 -5.21
N ILE A 198 -16.86 -10.95 -6.27
CA ILE A 198 -17.49 -11.89 -7.18
C ILE A 198 -17.87 -13.19 -6.45
N SER A 199 -16.97 -13.73 -5.62
CA SER A 199 -17.23 -14.98 -4.89
C SER A 199 -18.42 -14.85 -3.94
N PHE A 200 -18.55 -13.74 -3.21
CA PHE A 200 -19.71 -13.49 -2.34
C PHE A 200 -21.01 -13.26 -3.13
N SER A 201 -20.91 -12.70 -4.34
CA SER A 201 -22.06 -12.57 -5.23
C SER A 201 -22.58 -13.94 -5.73
N VAL A 202 -21.68 -14.94 -5.86
CA VAL A 202 -22.03 -16.31 -6.26
C VAL A 202 -22.46 -17.14 -5.05
N ASN A 203 -21.74 -17.05 -3.94
CA ASN A 203 -22.04 -17.76 -2.69
C ASN A 203 -21.71 -16.86 -1.49
N PRO A 204 -22.71 -16.24 -0.84
CA PRO A 204 -22.49 -15.36 0.30
C PRO A 204 -21.93 -16.06 1.55
N ASN A 205 -22.00 -17.41 1.60
CA ASN A 205 -21.49 -18.20 2.72
C ASN A 205 -20.12 -18.84 2.43
N THR A 206 -19.40 -18.36 1.42
CA THR A 206 -18.08 -18.92 1.08
C THR A 206 -17.09 -18.67 2.21
N THR A 207 -16.26 -19.68 2.49
CA THR A 207 -15.21 -19.64 3.50
C THR A 207 -13.95 -20.35 2.98
N MET A 208 -12.82 -20.07 3.61
CA MET A 208 -11.54 -20.71 3.31
C MET A 208 -11.15 -21.67 4.45
N ASN A 209 -10.63 -22.83 4.08
CA ASN A 209 -10.02 -23.72 5.06
C ASN A 209 -8.71 -23.10 5.60
N PRO A 210 -8.58 -22.88 6.92
CA PRO A 210 -7.38 -22.26 7.50
C PRO A 210 -6.08 -23.02 7.18
N LEU A 211 -6.14 -24.34 7.03
CA LEU A 211 -4.97 -25.14 6.64
C LEU A 211 -4.47 -24.82 5.23
N LEU A 212 -5.36 -24.38 4.32
CA LEU A 212 -4.96 -23.93 3.00
C LEU A 212 -4.33 -22.54 3.05
N VAL A 213 -4.79 -21.64 3.93
CA VAL A 213 -4.15 -20.33 4.16
C VAL A 213 -2.71 -20.54 4.59
N GLU A 214 -2.49 -21.31 5.66
CA GLU A 214 -1.15 -21.63 6.18
C GLU A 214 -0.26 -22.28 5.10
N LYS A 215 -0.78 -23.24 4.37
CA LYS A 215 -0.04 -23.95 3.32
C LYS A 215 0.42 -22.99 2.23
N HIS A 216 -0.49 -22.10 1.74
CA HIS A 216 -0.21 -21.19 0.64
C HIS A 216 0.72 -20.05 1.06
N PHE A 217 0.50 -19.48 2.24
CA PHE A 217 1.38 -18.43 2.75
C PHE A 217 2.79 -18.96 2.97
N ASN A 218 2.94 -20.08 3.68
CA ASN A 218 4.25 -20.63 4.04
C ASN A 218 5.06 -21.15 2.84
N ARG A 219 4.41 -21.58 1.74
CA ARG A 219 5.16 -21.98 0.53
C ARG A 219 5.94 -20.84 -0.13
N LYS A 220 5.55 -19.58 0.13
CA LYS A 220 6.20 -18.37 -0.40
C LYS A 220 7.01 -17.60 0.64
N HIS A 221 6.53 -17.55 1.88
CA HIS A 221 7.04 -16.69 2.93
C HIS A 221 7.61 -17.44 4.15
N GLY A 222 7.35 -18.74 4.24
CA GLY A 222 7.83 -19.56 5.35
C GLY A 222 9.32 -19.90 5.27
N PRO A 223 9.90 -20.42 6.35
CA PRO A 223 11.31 -20.77 6.42
C PRO A 223 11.73 -21.84 5.39
N ASN A 224 10.77 -22.65 4.91
CA ASN A 224 10.96 -23.67 3.90
C ASN A 224 10.24 -23.32 2.58
N ALA A 225 10.23 -22.03 2.22
CA ALA A 225 9.60 -21.57 0.98
C ALA A 225 10.19 -22.30 -0.24
N TYR A 226 9.32 -22.79 -1.12
CA TYR A 226 9.70 -23.58 -2.30
C TYR A 226 9.10 -23.07 -3.61
N TYR A 227 8.29 -22.01 -3.54
CA TYR A 227 7.65 -21.43 -4.72
C TYR A 227 8.65 -20.63 -5.56
N GLY A 228 8.58 -20.81 -6.87
CA GLY A 228 9.43 -20.12 -7.83
C GLY A 228 10.64 -20.95 -8.27
N GLN A 229 11.52 -20.30 -9.04
CA GLN A 229 12.76 -20.92 -9.52
C GLN A 229 13.82 -20.94 -8.42
N LYS A 230 14.64 -21.99 -8.37
CA LYS A 230 15.80 -22.02 -7.48
C LYS A 230 16.75 -20.88 -7.90
N LYS A 231 17.16 -20.04 -6.93
CA LYS A 231 18.26 -19.10 -7.16
C LYS A 231 19.53 -19.94 -7.37
N HIS A 232 20.10 -19.89 -8.55
CA HIS A 232 21.41 -20.48 -8.88
C HIS A 232 22.52 -19.60 -8.30
#